data_db0ed6e0230544693356e431a47e8a6e
#
_entry.id   db0ed6e0230544693356e431a47e8a6e
#
_cell.length_a   1.000
_cell.length_b   1.000
_cell.length_c   1.000
_cell.angle_alpha   90.00
_cell.angle_beta   90.00
_cell.angle_gamma   90.00
#
_symmetry.space_group_name_H-M   'P 1'
#
loop_
_entity.id
_entity.type
_entity.pdbx_description
1 polymer ?
#
loop_
_entity_poly.entity_id
_entity_poly.type
_entity_poly.pdbx_seq_one_letter_code
_entity_poly.pdbx_strand_id
1 'polypeptide(L)'
;MEINRSYPCNPGNYAVMDDKVNKYIVIHYVGATGSALQNAQYFERLPSIGASAHFFVGHASEGGTIYQSVDPKDRAWHCGAKVYRHPDCRNANSIGIEMCCHKDAQGNWYFDDETVEQTVQLVKQLMAEYNVPIDNVVRHYDVTGKLCPAPLVDEFAWLLFKQRLEVPAMGEKTGDNPSSWAVDHTEWAKAKGIIYGDGQGNYDWQGPVTREAMAAMLHNFAIAYGLEKED
;
A
#
# COMPACT_ATOMS: atom_id res chain seq x y z
N MET A 1 -4.98 11.33 7.44
CA MET A 1 -4.36 10.16 8.12
C MET A 1 -3.56 10.67 9.29
N GLU A 2 -3.73 10.08 10.47
CA GLU A 2 -2.98 10.44 11.68
C GLU A 2 -1.79 9.49 11.86
N ILE A 3 -0.60 10.04 12.14
CA ILE A 3 0.62 9.27 12.38
C ILE A 3 1.07 9.50 13.82
N ASN A 4 1.14 8.43 14.60
CA ASN A 4 1.58 8.47 16.00
C ASN A 4 3.11 8.49 16.07
N ARG A 5 3.68 9.43 16.81
CA ARG A 5 5.13 9.63 17.00
C ARG A 5 5.59 9.45 18.45
N SER A 6 4.75 8.84 19.30
CA SER A 6 5.01 8.73 20.74
C SER A 6 6.13 7.76 21.11
N TYR A 7 6.55 6.88 20.17
CA TYR A 7 7.55 5.84 20.42
C TYR A 7 8.68 5.93 19.39
N PRO A 8 9.57 6.95 19.47
CA PRO A 8 10.70 7.09 18.57
C PRO A 8 11.70 5.95 18.77
N CYS A 9 12.29 5.48 17.69
CA CYS A 9 13.30 4.43 17.73
C CYS A 9 14.49 4.84 18.59
N ASN A 10 15.05 3.88 19.34
CA ASN A 10 16.29 4.10 20.08
C ASN A 10 17.41 4.57 19.14
N PRO A 11 18.14 5.67 19.47
CA PRO A 11 19.21 6.21 18.62
C PRO A 11 20.29 5.21 18.24
N GLY A 12 20.46 4.12 18.98
CA GLY A 12 21.38 3.03 18.66
C GLY A 12 20.95 2.13 17.49
N ASN A 13 19.78 2.35 16.89
CA ASN A 13 19.22 1.49 15.84
C ASN A 13 19.01 2.20 14.48
N TYR A 14 19.45 3.43 14.33
CA TYR A 14 19.42 4.16 13.05
C TYR A 14 20.59 5.13 12.98
N ALA A 15 20.78 5.78 11.86
CA ALA A 15 21.80 6.82 11.73
C ALA A 15 21.16 8.15 11.33
N VAL A 16 21.49 9.21 12.06
CA VAL A 16 21.14 10.58 11.71
C VAL A 16 21.83 10.96 10.40
N MET A 17 21.12 11.65 9.52
CA MET A 17 21.60 12.09 8.20
C MET A 17 21.31 13.57 8.02
N ASP A 18 22.26 14.31 7.42
CA ASP A 18 22.08 15.74 7.18
C ASP A 18 21.33 16.03 5.87
N ASP A 19 21.51 15.19 4.84
CA ASP A 19 21.05 15.43 3.46
C ASP A 19 20.57 14.15 2.75
N LYS A 20 19.83 13.30 3.47
CA LYS A 20 19.24 12.10 2.88
C LYS A 20 18.19 12.45 1.82
N VAL A 21 18.34 11.88 0.63
CA VAL A 21 17.36 11.94 -0.45
C VAL A 21 16.60 10.61 -0.52
N ASN A 22 15.31 10.65 -0.26
CA ASN A 22 14.44 9.47 -0.36
C ASN A 22 14.03 9.25 -1.82
N LYS A 23 14.63 8.24 -2.46
CA LYS A 23 14.33 7.84 -3.84
C LYS A 23 13.37 6.66 -3.91
N TYR A 24 13.28 5.85 -2.85
CA TYR A 24 12.55 4.59 -2.80
C TYR A 24 11.67 4.50 -1.56
N ILE A 25 10.56 3.79 -1.68
CA ILE A 25 9.76 3.29 -0.56
C ILE A 25 9.83 1.77 -0.60
N VAL A 26 10.26 1.15 0.50
CA VAL A 26 10.43 -0.30 0.60
C VAL A 26 9.36 -0.88 1.52
N ILE A 27 8.56 -1.78 0.98
CA ILE A 27 7.50 -2.47 1.71
C ILE A 27 8.05 -3.75 2.35
N HIS A 28 7.76 -3.90 3.64
CA HIS A 28 8.11 -5.04 4.47
C HIS A 28 6.89 -5.61 5.17
N TYR A 29 7.07 -6.72 5.83
CA TYR A 29 6.15 -7.24 6.85
C TYR A 29 6.95 -7.53 8.12
N VAL A 30 6.32 -7.35 9.27
CA VAL A 30 6.97 -7.56 10.58
C VAL A 30 7.48 -8.99 10.75
N GLY A 31 6.84 -9.98 10.11
CA GLY A 31 7.21 -11.40 10.21
C GLY A 31 6.95 -12.01 11.60
N ALA A 32 6.15 -11.32 12.41
CA ALA A 32 5.66 -11.75 13.71
C ALA A 32 4.22 -11.25 13.88
N THR A 33 3.47 -11.79 14.82
CA THR A 33 2.06 -11.43 15.06
C THR A 33 1.88 -10.27 16.05
N GLY A 34 2.96 -9.57 16.37
CA GLY A 34 2.91 -8.39 17.24
C GLY A 34 2.24 -7.18 16.59
N SER A 35 1.57 -6.35 17.40
CA SER A 35 0.92 -5.13 16.96
C SER A 35 1.92 -4.03 16.58
N ALA A 36 1.47 -2.97 15.87
CA ALA A 36 2.32 -1.83 15.53
C ALA A 36 2.81 -1.10 16.78
N LEU A 37 1.97 -0.97 17.80
CA LEU A 37 2.37 -0.44 19.11
C LEU A 37 3.49 -1.27 19.74
N GLN A 38 3.35 -2.60 19.77
CA GLN A 38 4.37 -3.49 20.35
C GLN A 38 5.70 -3.38 19.61
N ASN A 39 5.66 -3.29 18.28
CA ASN A 39 6.86 -3.11 17.47
C ASN A 39 7.51 -1.73 17.72
N ALA A 40 6.75 -0.64 17.72
CA ALA A 40 7.27 0.69 18.01
C ALA A 40 7.94 0.74 19.40
N GLN A 41 7.29 0.20 20.43
CA GLN A 41 7.84 0.12 21.79
C GLN A 41 9.07 -0.80 21.88
N TYR A 42 9.13 -1.86 21.09
CA TYR A 42 10.32 -2.74 21.05
C TYR A 42 11.54 -1.98 20.53
N PHE A 43 11.41 -1.26 19.42
CA PHE A 43 12.50 -0.50 18.84
C PHE A 43 12.86 0.78 19.62
N GLU A 44 11.91 1.35 20.40
CA GLU A 44 12.18 2.46 21.32
C GLU A 44 13.08 2.00 22.48
N ARG A 45 12.74 0.86 23.09
CA ARG A 45 13.36 0.43 24.36
C ARG A 45 14.73 -0.26 24.19
N LEU A 46 14.93 -0.99 23.09
CA LEU A 46 16.11 -1.83 22.92
C LEU A 46 17.16 -1.16 22.04
N PRO A 47 18.35 -0.87 22.58
CA PRO A 47 19.47 -0.37 21.77
C PRO A 47 20.15 -1.53 20.99
N SER A 48 20.89 -1.17 19.94
CA SER A 48 21.82 -2.06 19.24
C SER A 48 21.21 -3.35 18.67
N ILE A 49 19.94 -3.29 18.24
CA ILE A 49 19.28 -4.41 17.56
C ILE A 49 19.87 -4.61 16.16
N GLY A 50 20.47 -3.58 15.56
CA GLY A 50 20.99 -3.63 14.20
C GLY A 50 19.94 -3.59 13.11
N ALA A 51 18.69 -3.24 13.46
CA ALA A 51 17.55 -3.10 12.55
C ALA A 51 16.62 -1.99 13.04
N SER A 52 15.88 -1.38 12.12
CA SER A 52 14.81 -0.43 12.40
C SER A 52 13.97 -0.20 11.14
N ALA A 53 12.79 0.42 11.29
CA ALA A 53 11.96 0.89 10.18
C ALA A 53 11.52 2.33 10.44
N HIS A 54 11.07 3.01 9.38
CA HIS A 54 10.52 4.36 9.53
C HIS A 54 9.10 4.31 10.08
N PHE A 55 8.29 3.37 9.58
CA PHE A 55 6.89 3.23 9.96
C PHE A 55 6.51 1.79 10.26
N PHE A 56 5.59 1.62 11.22
CA PHE A 56 4.84 0.39 11.48
C PHE A 56 3.36 0.66 11.27
N VAL A 57 2.70 -0.16 10.44
CA VAL A 57 1.27 -0.07 10.15
C VAL A 57 0.54 -1.19 10.86
N GLY A 58 -0.44 -0.84 11.68
CA GLY A 58 -1.13 -1.74 12.59
C GLY A 58 -2.19 -2.63 11.94
N HIS A 59 -2.64 -3.59 12.73
CA HIS A 59 -3.76 -4.48 12.41
C HIS A 59 -5.10 -3.74 12.39
N ALA A 60 -6.13 -4.35 11.81
CA ALA A 60 -7.52 -3.88 11.90
C ALA A 60 -7.99 -3.71 13.36
N SER A 61 -7.53 -4.58 14.28
CA SER A 61 -7.82 -4.44 15.71
C SER A 61 -7.21 -3.21 16.38
N GLU A 62 -6.22 -2.58 15.75
CA GLU A 62 -5.62 -1.29 16.14
C GLU A 62 -6.16 -0.12 15.29
N GLY A 63 -7.21 -0.36 14.47
CA GLY A 63 -7.73 0.62 13.51
C GLY A 63 -6.70 1.02 12.44
N GLY A 64 -5.75 0.14 12.12
CA GLY A 64 -4.69 0.44 11.17
C GLY A 64 -3.74 1.55 11.60
N THR A 65 -3.65 1.83 12.92
CA THR A 65 -2.81 2.93 13.46
C THR A 65 -1.38 2.85 12.94
N ILE A 66 -0.85 3.98 12.50
CA ILE A 66 0.52 4.09 11.98
C ILE A 66 1.42 4.72 13.03
N TYR A 67 2.52 4.04 13.34
CA TYR A 67 3.58 4.56 14.20
C TYR A 67 4.80 4.95 13.37
N GLN A 68 5.24 6.21 13.48
CA GLN A 68 6.54 6.64 12.98
C GLN A 68 7.59 6.38 14.04
N SER A 69 8.54 5.50 13.74
CA SER A 69 9.61 5.10 14.65
C SER A 69 10.93 5.81 14.32
N VAL A 70 11.29 5.92 13.05
CA VAL A 70 12.43 6.72 12.58
C VAL A 70 11.93 7.82 11.66
N ASP A 71 12.50 9.03 11.79
CA ASP A 71 12.17 10.13 10.86
C ASP A 71 12.65 9.78 9.44
N PRO A 72 11.83 9.97 8.39
CA PRO A 72 12.25 9.70 7.01
C PRO A 72 13.52 10.43 6.55
N LYS A 73 13.89 11.53 7.19
CA LYS A 73 15.18 12.22 6.92
C LYS A 73 16.39 11.42 7.40
N ASP A 74 16.22 10.51 8.37
CA ASP A 74 17.27 9.70 8.94
C ASP A 74 17.33 8.32 8.24
N ARG A 75 18.41 7.57 8.46
CA ARG A 75 18.64 6.28 7.86
C ARG A 75 18.21 5.16 8.80
N ALA A 76 17.01 4.62 8.64
CA ALA A 76 16.62 3.35 9.27
C ALA A 76 17.36 2.18 8.62
N TRP A 77 17.53 1.09 9.38
CA TRP A 77 18.25 -0.11 8.94
C TRP A 77 17.25 -1.24 8.64
N HIS A 78 16.58 -1.20 7.48
CA HIS A 78 15.48 -2.09 7.12
C HIS A 78 15.77 -3.02 5.92
N CYS A 79 16.65 -2.62 4.98
CA CYS A 79 16.94 -3.40 3.78
C CYS A 79 18.44 -3.64 3.55
N GLY A 80 19.23 -3.62 4.64
CA GLY A 80 20.68 -3.90 4.56
C GLY A 80 20.96 -5.34 4.16
N ALA A 81 21.91 -5.56 3.24
CA ALA A 81 22.35 -6.88 2.79
C ALA A 81 23.83 -6.89 2.39
N LYS A 82 24.43 -8.08 2.36
CA LYS A 82 25.77 -8.28 1.79
C LYS A 82 25.77 -8.21 0.26
N VAL A 83 24.68 -8.67 -0.36
CA VAL A 83 24.46 -8.67 -1.81
C VAL A 83 23.07 -8.10 -2.07
N TYR A 84 22.99 -7.21 -3.03
CA TYR A 84 21.74 -6.57 -3.44
C TYR A 84 21.36 -7.04 -4.85
N ARG A 85 20.07 -7.25 -5.05
CA ARG A 85 19.47 -7.46 -6.39
C ARG A 85 19.22 -6.11 -7.07
N HIS A 86 18.69 -5.15 -6.30
CA HIS A 86 18.40 -3.82 -6.82
C HIS A 86 19.70 -3.00 -7.01
N PRO A 87 19.88 -2.34 -8.17
CA PRO A 87 21.11 -1.62 -8.48
C PRO A 87 21.37 -0.43 -7.54
N ASP A 88 20.33 0.32 -7.11
CA ASP A 88 20.46 1.59 -6.39
C ASP A 88 19.79 1.63 -5.01
N CYS A 89 18.69 0.92 -4.76
CA CYS A 89 17.95 1.02 -3.49
C CYS A 89 18.77 0.52 -2.30
N ARG A 90 18.92 1.36 -1.27
CA ARG A 90 19.68 1.13 -0.02
C ARG A 90 18.98 1.81 1.15
N ASN A 91 19.34 1.47 2.39
CA ASN A 91 18.88 2.18 3.59
C ASN A 91 19.09 3.70 3.52
N ALA A 92 20.15 4.15 2.85
CA ALA A 92 20.53 5.57 2.78
C ALA A 92 19.66 6.41 1.84
N ASN A 93 18.85 5.77 0.97
CA ASN A 93 18.02 6.46 -0.02
C ASN A 93 16.58 5.94 -0.07
N SER A 94 16.13 5.27 0.99
CA SER A 94 14.79 4.70 1.04
C SER A 94 14.08 4.91 2.38
N ILE A 95 12.76 4.78 2.33
CA ILE A 95 11.86 4.76 3.48
C ILE A 95 11.34 3.32 3.63
N GLY A 96 11.53 2.69 4.79
CA GLY A 96 11.02 1.35 5.08
C GLY A 96 9.70 1.41 5.85
N ILE A 97 8.71 0.65 5.37
CA ILE A 97 7.38 0.51 5.99
C ILE A 97 7.17 -0.95 6.34
N GLU A 98 6.94 -1.24 7.61
CA GLU A 98 6.66 -2.56 8.17
C GLU A 98 5.15 -2.73 8.38
N MET A 99 4.55 -3.64 7.63
CA MET A 99 3.14 -3.99 7.77
C MET A 99 2.97 -5.08 8.83
N CYS A 100 2.13 -4.86 9.83
CA CYS A 100 1.74 -5.92 10.77
C CYS A 100 0.97 -7.01 10.05
N CYS A 101 1.13 -8.25 10.48
CA CYS A 101 0.61 -9.41 9.77
C CYS A 101 0.14 -10.50 10.73
N HIS A 102 -0.72 -11.37 10.23
CA HIS A 102 -1.23 -12.55 10.92
C HIS A 102 -0.73 -13.83 10.27
N LYS A 103 -0.95 -14.94 10.95
CA LYS A 103 -0.85 -16.29 10.38
C LYS A 103 -2.21 -16.95 10.35
N ASP A 104 -2.53 -17.62 9.24
CA ASP A 104 -3.67 -18.52 9.15
C ASP A 104 -3.41 -19.86 9.86
N ALA A 105 -4.42 -20.73 9.89
CA ALA A 105 -4.33 -22.06 10.50
C ALA A 105 -3.30 -22.98 9.78
N GLN A 106 -2.94 -22.69 8.55
CA GLN A 106 -1.94 -23.40 7.74
C GLN A 106 -0.53 -22.81 7.91
N GLY A 107 -0.40 -21.70 8.65
CA GLY A 107 0.86 -21.02 8.91
C GLY A 107 1.28 -20.00 7.84
N ASN A 108 0.41 -19.69 6.86
CA ASN A 108 0.68 -18.67 5.86
C ASN A 108 0.50 -17.28 6.45
N TRP A 109 1.35 -16.36 6.05
CA TRP A 109 1.25 -14.96 6.42
C TRP A 109 0.22 -14.23 5.56
N TYR A 110 -0.59 -13.37 6.19
CA TYR A 110 -1.53 -12.48 5.51
C TYR A 110 -1.66 -11.13 6.22
N PHE A 111 -2.22 -10.15 5.52
CA PHE A 111 -2.54 -8.83 6.05
C PHE A 111 -4.05 -8.66 6.18
N ASP A 112 -4.49 -7.90 7.18
CA ASP A 112 -5.84 -7.37 7.22
C ASP A 112 -6.06 -6.38 6.07
N ASP A 113 -7.28 -6.27 5.58
CA ASP A 113 -7.64 -5.26 4.57
C ASP A 113 -7.33 -3.84 5.07
N GLU A 114 -7.58 -3.56 6.35
CA GLU A 114 -7.27 -2.28 6.99
C GLU A 114 -5.77 -1.98 6.98
N THR A 115 -4.92 -2.96 7.32
CA THR A 115 -3.46 -2.80 7.26
C THR A 115 -3.00 -2.44 5.84
N VAL A 116 -3.57 -3.11 4.84
CA VAL A 116 -3.26 -2.82 3.43
C VAL A 116 -3.73 -1.42 3.04
N GLU A 117 -4.98 -1.03 3.41
CA GLU A 117 -5.53 0.28 3.10
C GLU A 117 -4.70 1.41 3.72
N GLN A 118 -4.39 1.33 5.01
CA GLN A 118 -3.58 2.34 5.69
C GLN A 118 -2.15 2.40 5.12
N THR A 119 -1.58 1.26 4.71
CA THR A 119 -0.29 1.24 4.01
C THR A 119 -0.37 1.96 2.67
N VAL A 120 -1.40 1.71 1.87
CA VAL A 120 -1.64 2.40 0.59
C VAL A 120 -1.73 3.90 0.79
N GLN A 121 -2.51 4.36 1.79
CA GLN A 121 -2.64 5.79 2.11
C GLN A 121 -1.29 6.40 2.51
N LEU A 122 -0.54 5.73 3.39
CA LEU A 122 0.80 6.17 3.82
C LEU A 122 1.75 6.26 2.63
N VAL A 123 1.80 5.23 1.78
CA VAL A 123 2.68 5.21 0.60
C VAL A 123 2.34 6.36 -0.35
N LYS A 124 1.06 6.61 -0.65
CA LYS A 124 0.63 7.74 -1.49
C LYS A 124 1.08 9.09 -0.92
N GLN A 125 0.91 9.29 0.39
CA GLN A 125 1.37 10.50 1.06
C GLN A 125 2.89 10.67 0.92
N LEU A 126 3.68 9.61 1.19
CA LEU A 126 5.13 9.66 1.09
C LEU A 126 5.63 9.82 -0.35
N MET A 127 4.96 9.19 -1.33
CA MET A 127 5.23 9.42 -2.75
C MET A 127 5.09 10.90 -3.13
N ALA A 128 4.02 11.55 -2.68
CA ALA A 128 3.79 12.96 -2.93
C ALA A 128 4.79 13.86 -2.19
N GLU A 129 5.06 13.58 -0.90
CA GLU A 129 5.94 14.39 -0.05
C GLU A 129 7.40 14.35 -0.52
N TYR A 130 7.89 13.17 -0.95
CA TYR A 130 9.30 12.95 -1.34
C TYR A 130 9.51 12.85 -2.85
N ASN A 131 8.48 13.07 -3.68
CA ASN A 131 8.52 12.90 -5.14
C ASN A 131 9.02 11.52 -5.57
N VAL A 132 8.61 10.46 -4.86
CA VAL A 132 8.96 9.07 -5.20
C VAL A 132 7.99 8.55 -6.25
N PRO A 133 8.47 8.20 -7.46
CA PRO A 133 7.59 7.65 -8.49
C PRO A 133 7.13 6.23 -8.09
N ILE A 134 5.98 5.82 -8.62
CA ILE A 134 5.39 4.52 -8.29
C ILE A 134 6.33 3.33 -8.59
N ASP A 135 7.17 3.43 -9.60
CA ASP A 135 8.13 2.39 -9.95
C ASP A 135 9.22 2.21 -8.88
N ASN A 136 9.42 3.22 -8.05
CA ASN A 136 10.36 3.19 -6.93
C ASN A 136 9.71 2.78 -5.60
N VAL A 137 8.44 2.39 -5.62
CA VAL A 137 7.81 1.63 -4.52
C VAL A 137 8.10 0.16 -4.78
N VAL A 138 8.94 -0.44 -3.93
CA VAL A 138 9.50 -1.77 -4.13
C VAL A 138 9.32 -2.64 -2.88
N ARG A 139 9.41 -3.97 -3.04
CA ARG A 139 9.44 -4.91 -1.90
C ARG A 139 10.89 -5.07 -1.40
N HIS A 140 11.07 -5.44 -0.16
CA HIS A 140 12.38 -5.93 0.31
C HIS A 140 12.89 -7.09 -0.56
N TYR A 141 11.98 -7.92 -1.08
CA TYR A 141 12.27 -8.99 -2.05
C TYR A 141 12.98 -8.46 -3.30
N ASP A 142 12.52 -7.35 -3.86
CA ASP A 142 13.12 -6.74 -5.04
C ASP A 142 14.52 -6.17 -4.73
N VAL A 143 14.72 -5.69 -3.49
CA VAL A 143 15.98 -5.08 -3.07
C VAL A 143 17.07 -6.12 -2.83
N THR A 144 16.75 -7.24 -2.16
CA THR A 144 17.78 -8.19 -1.66
C THR A 144 17.49 -9.65 -2.00
N GLY A 145 16.28 -9.98 -2.43
CA GLY A 145 15.82 -11.36 -2.63
C GLY A 145 15.26 -12.04 -1.37
N LYS A 146 15.23 -11.35 -0.23
CA LYS A 146 14.57 -11.85 0.97
C LYS A 146 13.06 -12.01 0.71
N LEU A 147 12.45 -13.12 1.15
CA LEU A 147 11.01 -13.34 1.00
C LEU A 147 10.21 -12.39 1.94
N CYS A 148 10.23 -11.10 1.62
CA CYS A 148 9.63 -10.01 2.40
C CYS A 148 9.10 -8.91 1.47
N PRO A 149 7.84 -8.48 1.66
CA PRO A 149 6.84 -9.04 2.57
C PRO A 149 6.27 -10.36 2.05
N ALA A 150 6.21 -11.41 2.89
CA ALA A 150 5.80 -12.74 2.45
C ALA A 150 4.44 -12.76 1.72
N PRO A 151 3.38 -12.04 2.18
CA PRO A 151 2.09 -12.00 1.49
C PRO A 151 2.12 -11.32 0.11
N LEU A 152 3.15 -10.53 -0.22
CA LEU A 152 3.27 -9.79 -1.48
C LEU A 152 4.49 -10.22 -2.31
N VAL A 153 5.12 -11.37 -2.00
CA VAL A 153 6.22 -11.90 -2.83
C VAL A 153 5.70 -12.42 -4.15
N ASP A 154 4.48 -12.94 -4.18
CA ASP A 154 3.78 -13.30 -5.40
C ASP A 154 3.58 -12.07 -6.31
N GLU A 155 3.90 -12.20 -7.60
CA GLU A 155 3.88 -11.08 -8.54
C GLU A 155 2.46 -10.55 -8.78
N PHE A 156 1.44 -11.42 -8.76
CA PHE A 156 0.06 -10.99 -8.94
C PHE A 156 -0.45 -10.22 -7.71
N ALA A 157 -0.17 -10.72 -6.50
CA ALA A 157 -0.49 -10.01 -5.26
C ALA A 157 0.21 -8.63 -5.20
N TRP A 158 1.47 -8.56 -5.63
CA TRP A 158 2.21 -7.31 -5.72
C TRP A 158 1.61 -6.33 -6.74
N LEU A 159 1.23 -6.84 -7.93
CA LEU A 159 0.56 -6.03 -8.95
C LEU A 159 -0.74 -5.42 -8.42
N LEU A 160 -1.57 -6.21 -7.74
CA LEU A 160 -2.81 -5.72 -7.13
C LEU A 160 -2.54 -4.63 -6.07
N PHE A 161 -1.49 -4.78 -5.26
CA PHE A 161 -1.09 -3.73 -4.31
C PHE A 161 -0.65 -2.45 -5.05
N LYS A 162 0.15 -2.56 -6.10
CA LYS A 162 0.61 -1.42 -6.92
C LYS A 162 -0.55 -0.70 -7.59
N GLN A 163 -1.53 -1.41 -8.13
CA GLN A 163 -2.73 -0.82 -8.72
C GLN A 163 -3.49 0.07 -7.74
N ARG A 164 -3.55 -0.29 -6.45
CA ARG A 164 -4.17 0.55 -5.41
C ARG A 164 -3.44 1.88 -5.19
N LEU A 165 -2.15 1.95 -5.51
CA LEU A 165 -1.38 3.20 -5.44
C LEU A 165 -1.68 4.13 -6.61
N GLU A 166 -2.08 3.60 -7.77
CA GLU A 166 -2.45 4.37 -8.96
C GLU A 166 -3.84 4.99 -8.85
N VAL A 167 -4.74 4.32 -8.11
CA VAL A 167 -6.11 4.80 -7.94
C VAL A 167 -6.12 6.02 -7.01
N PRO A 168 -6.79 7.13 -7.35
CA PRO A 168 -6.98 8.27 -6.44
C PRO A 168 -7.59 7.83 -5.10
N ALA A 169 -7.31 8.56 -4.01
CA ALA A 169 -7.91 8.27 -2.71
C ALA A 169 -9.44 8.30 -2.79
N MET A 170 -10.12 7.36 -2.11
CA MET A 170 -11.60 7.36 -2.07
C MET A 170 -12.07 8.71 -1.52
N GLY A 171 -12.76 9.50 -2.38
CA GLY A 171 -13.27 10.85 -2.07
C GLY A 171 -12.71 11.98 -2.93
N GLU A 172 -11.62 11.80 -3.66
CA GLU A 172 -11.28 12.70 -4.76
C GLU A 172 -12.21 12.40 -5.94
N LYS A 173 -13.13 13.33 -6.22
CA LYS A 173 -13.91 13.28 -7.48
C LYS A 173 -12.93 13.48 -8.63
N THR A 174 -12.57 12.40 -9.29
CA THR A 174 -11.63 12.37 -10.41
C THR A 174 -12.25 12.87 -11.72
N GLY A 175 -13.38 13.54 -11.66
CA GLY A 175 -14.08 14.11 -12.80
C GLY A 175 -14.97 13.09 -13.51
N ASP A 176 -16.12 13.58 -13.93
CA ASP A 176 -17.17 12.76 -14.56
C ASP A 176 -16.93 12.55 -16.06
N ASN A 177 -15.84 13.08 -16.59
CA ASN A 177 -15.49 12.90 -17.99
C ASN A 177 -14.57 11.69 -18.16
N PRO A 178 -14.90 10.73 -19.03
CA PRO A 178 -14.02 9.63 -19.35
C PRO A 178 -12.75 10.12 -20.04
N SER A 179 -11.65 9.39 -19.86
CA SER A 179 -10.42 9.59 -20.63
C SER A 179 -10.71 9.46 -22.13
N SER A 180 -9.99 10.19 -22.97
CA SER A 180 -10.25 10.25 -24.43
C SER A 180 -10.29 8.89 -25.11
N TRP A 181 -9.46 7.94 -24.65
CA TRP A 181 -9.44 6.57 -25.17
C TRP A 181 -10.67 5.74 -24.76
N ALA A 182 -11.36 6.12 -23.68
CA ALA A 182 -12.46 5.36 -23.09
C ALA A 182 -13.85 5.86 -23.53
N VAL A 183 -13.95 6.98 -24.25
CA VAL A 183 -15.22 7.61 -24.61
C VAL A 183 -16.18 6.64 -25.28
N ASP A 184 -15.76 5.97 -26.36
CA ASP A 184 -16.61 5.03 -27.09
C ASP A 184 -17.05 3.84 -26.22
N HIS A 185 -16.18 3.37 -25.33
CA HIS A 185 -16.48 2.25 -24.42
C HIS A 185 -17.48 2.65 -23.33
N THR A 186 -17.37 3.86 -22.80
CA THR A 186 -18.31 4.38 -21.79
C THR A 186 -19.68 4.66 -22.37
N GLU A 187 -19.76 5.25 -23.57
CA GLU A 187 -21.02 5.45 -24.28
C GLU A 187 -21.71 4.12 -24.62
N TRP A 188 -20.93 3.15 -25.09
CA TRP A 188 -21.45 1.80 -25.32
C TRP A 188 -22.00 1.15 -24.04
N ALA A 189 -21.30 1.23 -22.93
CA ALA A 189 -21.71 0.63 -21.65
C ALA A 189 -22.99 1.27 -21.10
N LYS A 190 -23.14 2.59 -21.22
CA LYS A 190 -24.37 3.31 -20.92
C LYS A 190 -25.53 2.85 -21.83
N ALA A 191 -25.30 2.86 -23.14
CA ALA A 191 -26.34 2.52 -24.13
C ALA A 191 -26.84 1.07 -23.97
N LYS A 192 -26.03 0.19 -23.43
CA LYS A 192 -26.37 -1.21 -23.11
C LYS A 192 -26.97 -1.41 -21.73
N GLY A 193 -27.06 -0.35 -20.91
CA GLY A 193 -27.53 -0.48 -19.53
C GLY A 193 -26.62 -1.33 -18.64
N ILE A 194 -25.33 -1.40 -18.95
CA ILE A 194 -24.34 -2.13 -18.16
C ILE A 194 -23.90 -1.29 -16.96
N ILE A 195 -23.74 0.01 -17.16
CA ILE A 195 -23.32 0.97 -16.15
C ILE A 195 -24.40 2.04 -15.99
N TYR A 196 -24.79 2.26 -14.74
CA TYR A 196 -25.69 3.33 -14.32
C TYR A 196 -24.91 4.33 -13.46
N GLY A 197 -25.11 5.62 -13.68
CA GLY A 197 -24.60 6.68 -12.82
C GLY A 197 -25.39 6.80 -11.51
N ASP A 198 -25.14 7.85 -10.76
CA ASP A 198 -25.79 8.19 -9.48
C ASP A 198 -27.27 8.67 -9.62
N GLY A 199 -27.83 8.62 -10.81
CA GLY A 199 -29.16 9.17 -11.14
C GLY A 199 -29.19 10.66 -11.39
N GLN A 200 -28.10 11.39 -11.21
CA GLN A 200 -27.92 12.81 -11.49
C GLN A 200 -27.03 13.07 -12.72
N GLY A 201 -26.64 12.00 -13.42
CA GLY A 201 -25.79 12.05 -14.60
C GLY A 201 -24.30 11.91 -14.33
N ASN A 202 -23.88 11.67 -13.08
CA ASN A 202 -22.48 11.46 -12.74
C ASN A 202 -22.17 9.97 -12.74
N TYR A 203 -21.03 9.60 -13.32
CA TYR A 203 -20.61 8.21 -13.50
C TYR A 203 -19.30 7.89 -12.78
N ASP A 204 -18.54 8.92 -12.35
CA ASP A 204 -17.22 8.80 -11.72
C ASP A 204 -16.26 7.88 -12.50
N TRP A 205 -16.16 8.15 -13.84
CA TRP A 205 -15.45 7.28 -14.80
C TRP A 205 -14.00 6.97 -14.44
N GLN A 206 -13.36 7.83 -13.69
CA GLN A 206 -11.95 7.70 -13.30
C GLN A 206 -11.80 7.28 -11.84
N GLY A 207 -12.92 7.09 -11.14
CA GLY A 207 -12.95 6.66 -9.76
C GLY A 207 -12.75 5.14 -9.58
N PRO A 208 -12.46 4.69 -8.37
CA PRO A 208 -12.33 3.28 -8.06
C PRO A 208 -13.69 2.58 -8.12
N VAL A 209 -13.73 1.38 -8.69
CA VAL A 209 -14.92 0.54 -8.67
C VAL A 209 -14.95 -0.34 -7.42
N THR A 210 -16.08 -0.33 -6.69
CA THR A 210 -16.27 -1.25 -5.57
C THR A 210 -16.58 -2.67 -6.06
N ARG A 211 -16.37 -3.70 -5.19
CA ARG A 211 -16.77 -5.08 -5.50
C ARG A 211 -18.27 -5.20 -5.80
N GLU A 212 -19.11 -4.44 -5.10
CA GLU A 212 -20.55 -4.39 -5.31
C GLU A 212 -20.89 -3.78 -6.68
N ALA A 213 -20.26 -2.65 -7.03
CA ALA A 213 -20.45 -2.03 -8.34
C ALA A 213 -19.96 -2.95 -9.49
N MET A 214 -18.84 -3.64 -9.31
CA MET A 214 -18.37 -4.63 -10.29
C MET A 214 -19.36 -5.78 -10.45
N ALA A 215 -19.89 -6.32 -9.34
CA ALA A 215 -20.89 -7.40 -9.39
C ALA A 215 -22.16 -6.94 -10.13
N ALA A 216 -22.64 -5.72 -9.85
CA ALA A 216 -23.80 -5.13 -10.53
C ALA A 216 -23.54 -4.96 -12.05
N MET A 217 -22.37 -4.45 -12.45
CA MET A 217 -22.00 -4.31 -13.86
C MET A 217 -21.94 -5.66 -14.59
N LEU A 218 -21.39 -6.70 -13.97
CA LEU A 218 -21.33 -8.04 -14.54
C LEU A 218 -22.73 -8.65 -14.68
N HIS A 219 -23.60 -8.46 -13.69
CA HIS A 219 -24.99 -8.91 -13.76
C HIS A 219 -25.77 -8.18 -14.88
N ASN A 220 -25.65 -6.86 -14.95
CA ASN A 220 -26.26 -6.07 -16.03
C ASN A 220 -25.74 -6.49 -17.42
N PHE A 221 -24.44 -6.80 -17.53
CA PHE A 221 -23.87 -7.34 -18.77
C PHE A 221 -24.50 -8.70 -19.14
N ALA A 222 -24.66 -9.60 -18.18
CA ALA A 222 -25.27 -10.91 -18.41
C ALA A 222 -26.72 -10.76 -18.91
N ILE A 223 -27.51 -9.86 -18.31
CA ILE A 223 -28.88 -9.55 -18.76
C ILE A 223 -28.86 -8.95 -20.17
N ALA A 224 -28.03 -7.93 -20.43
CA ALA A 224 -27.98 -7.24 -21.71
C ALA A 224 -27.64 -8.16 -22.90
N TYR A 225 -26.95 -9.28 -22.63
CA TYR A 225 -26.59 -10.29 -23.63
C TYR A 225 -27.38 -11.60 -23.53
N GLY A 226 -28.45 -11.63 -22.73
CA GLY A 226 -29.34 -12.79 -22.60
C GLY A 226 -28.66 -14.02 -21.98
N LEU A 227 -27.60 -13.82 -21.19
CA LEU A 227 -26.91 -14.89 -20.45
C LEU A 227 -27.66 -15.23 -19.16
N GLU A 228 -28.44 -14.27 -18.62
CA GLU A 228 -29.40 -14.43 -17.53
C GLU A 228 -30.73 -13.79 -17.92
N LYS A 229 -31.82 -14.22 -17.26
CA LYS A 229 -33.14 -13.61 -17.45
C LYS A 229 -33.35 -12.53 -16.39
N GLU A 230 -33.99 -11.43 -16.79
CA GLU A 230 -34.58 -10.51 -15.80
C GLU A 230 -35.66 -11.28 -15.01
N ASP A 231 -35.56 -11.30 -13.69
CA ASP A 231 -36.58 -11.83 -12.76
C ASP A 231 -37.78 -10.87 -12.64
#